data_1eb60f3b39549bae32e4feda3c0b9340
#
_entry.id   1eb60f3b39549bae32e4feda3c0b9340
#
_cell.length_a   1.000
_cell.length_b   1.000
_cell.length_c   1.000
_cell.angle_alpha   90.00
_cell.angle_beta   90.00
_cell.angle_gamma   90.00
#
_symmetry.space_group_name_H-M   'P 1'
#
loop_
_entity.id
_entity.type
_entity.pdbx_description
1 polymer ?
#
loop_
_entity_poly.entity_id
_entity_poly.type
_entity_poly.pdbx_seq_one_letter_code
_entity_poly.pdbx_strand_id
1 'polypeptide(L)'
;MNVCMMSAGMFYEQLLHQTGWSADANGGTLESLGYKEGFRVDVDIPDGTWAEAPSFHDILIFNTGHWWWAPSKFDPVKSPMLFFENGLPLIPALPPHVGLDLVLKHMISFVERRMRTGGIKFFRTQSPRHFEGGDWDQGGFCQHLQPLLPEQVEELFSLENNGTNVETRLVNQHLYKALQGSDFHILEITRMSEFRADAHPSTAGGKKHDDCMHWCLPGTTDTWNDLFITHLNNIKFQN
;
A
#
# COMPACT_ATOMS: atom_id res chain seq x y z
N MET A 1 -12.67 -8.10 22.00
CA MET A 1 -11.68 -7.25 21.30
C MET A 1 -11.96 -7.34 19.82
N ASN A 2 -12.35 -6.24 19.19
CA ASN A 2 -12.68 -6.20 17.78
C ASN A 2 -11.44 -5.76 17.01
N VAL A 3 -10.88 -6.63 16.17
CA VAL A 3 -9.75 -6.33 15.29
C VAL A 3 -10.27 -6.18 13.87
N CYS A 4 -9.93 -5.07 13.24
CA CYS A 4 -10.18 -4.87 11.81
C CYS A 4 -8.86 -4.73 11.07
N MET A 5 -8.64 -5.62 10.10
CA MET A 5 -7.52 -5.51 9.17
C MET A 5 -8.03 -4.90 7.88
N MET A 6 -7.47 -3.74 7.55
CA MET A 6 -7.77 -3.05 6.30
C MET A 6 -6.63 -3.28 5.33
N SER A 7 -6.85 -4.14 4.32
CA SER A 7 -5.83 -4.46 3.34
C SER A 7 -5.70 -3.38 2.26
N ALA A 8 -4.50 -3.22 1.72
CA ALA A 8 -4.18 -2.18 0.73
C ALA A 8 -4.96 -2.28 -0.58
N GLY A 9 -5.43 -3.47 -0.95
CA GLY A 9 -6.33 -3.63 -2.09
C GLY A 9 -7.66 -2.90 -1.87
N MET A 10 -8.20 -2.97 -0.66
CA MET A 10 -9.38 -2.20 -0.27
C MET A 10 -9.07 -0.70 -0.08
N PHE A 11 -7.89 -0.34 0.42
CA PHE A 11 -7.52 1.05 0.63
C PHE A 11 -7.33 1.82 -0.67
N TYR A 12 -6.81 1.17 -1.69
CA TYR A 12 -6.59 1.81 -2.98
C TYR A 12 -7.89 2.06 -3.74
N GLU A 13 -8.82 1.11 -3.69
CA GLU A 13 -10.17 1.31 -4.21
C GLU A 13 -11.01 2.25 -3.32
N GLN A 14 -10.62 2.44 -2.06
CA GLN A 14 -11.40 3.11 -1.03
C GLN A 14 -10.80 4.41 -0.50
N LEU A 15 -9.49 4.64 -0.63
CA LEU A 15 -8.92 5.98 -0.47
C LEU A 15 -9.17 6.83 -1.72
N LEU A 16 -9.27 6.16 -2.85
CA LEU A 16 -9.65 6.77 -4.09
C LEU A 16 -11.18 6.67 -4.19
N HIS A 17 -11.87 7.74 -3.91
CA HIS A 17 -13.20 7.89 -4.43
C HIS A 17 -13.07 7.83 -5.95
N GLN A 18 -13.16 6.61 -6.51
CA GLN A 18 -13.15 6.40 -7.95
C GLN A 18 -14.45 6.96 -8.52
N THR A 19 -14.45 8.22 -8.80
CA THR A 19 -15.40 8.74 -9.74
C THR A 19 -14.89 8.38 -11.14
N GLY A 20 -15.28 7.21 -11.60
CA GLY A 20 -15.24 6.77 -12.98
C GLY A 20 -13.97 6.98 -13.80
N TRP A 21 -13.75 6.06 -14.68
CA TRP A 21 -12.66 5.99 -15.66
C TRP A 21 -12.80 6.99 -16.82
N SER A 22 -13.77 7.90 -16.80
CA SER A 22 -14.01 8.88 -17.85
C SER A 22 -13.99 10.31 -17.33
N ALA A 23 -13.67 11.25 -18.20
CA ALA A 23 -13.73 12.68 -17.93
C ALA A 23 -15.10 13.10 -17.36
N ASP A 24 -16.17 12.51 -17.85
CA ASP A 24 -17.55 12.80 -17.44
C ASP A 24 -17.82 12.46 -15.98
N ALA A 25 -17.20 11.41 -15.46
CA ALA A 25 -17.42 10.93 -14.10
C ALA A 25 -16.85 11.86 -13.01
N ASN A 26 -15.94 12.75 -13.36
CA ASN A 26 -15.36 13.74 -12.42
C ASN A 26 -15.88 15.18 -12.63
N GLY A 27 -17.00 15.34 -13.36
CA GLY A 27 -17.60 16.63 -13.62
C GLY A 27 -16.80 17.54 -14.56
N GLY A 28 -16.05 16.95 -15.49
CA GLY A 28 -15.26 17.69 -16.49
C GLY A 28 -13.94 18.24 -15.97
N THR A 29 -13.54 17.95 -14.72
CA THR A 29 -12.31 18.48 -14.15
C THR A 29 -11.06 17.98 -14.88
N LEU A 30 -11.03 16.71 -15.30
CA LEU A 30 -9.90 16.16 -16.05
C LEU A 30 -9.73 16.84 -17.41
N GLU A 31 -10.84 17.12 -18.10
CA GLU A 31 -10.83 17.83 -19.39
C GLU A 31 -10.32 19.26 -19.24
N SER A 32 -10.73 19.97 -18.19
CA SER A 32 -10.26 21.33 -17.91
C SER A 32 -8.76 21.39 -17.62
N LEU A 33 -8.16 20.28 -17.19
CA LEU A 33 -6.71 20.10 -16.97
C LEU A 33 -6.00 19.54 -18.21
N GLY A 34 -6.73 19.29 -19.31
CA GLY A 34 -6.19 18.78 -20.57
C GLY A 34 -6.09 17.25 -20.66
N TYR A 35 -6.70 16.50 -19.73
CA TYR A 35 -6.70 15.04 -19.74
C TYR A 35 -8.04 14.47 -20.21
N LYS A 36 -7.98 13.37 -20.96
CA LYS A 36 -9.16 12.61 -21.40
C LYS A 36 -9.55 11.51 -20.43
N GLU A 37 -8.57 11.00 -19.73
CA GLU A 37 -8.68 9.89 -18.75
C GLU A 37 -7.81 10.22 -17.55
N GLY A 38 -8.08 9.57 -16.41
CA GLY A 38 -7.24 9.70 -15.23
C GLY A 38 -7.95 9.25 -13.97
N PHE A 39 -7.22 9.30 -12.88
CA PHE A 39 -7.70 8.91 -11.56
C PHE A 39 -7.75 10.13 -10.67
N ARG A 40 -8.91 10.42 -10.13
CA ARG A 40 -9.07 11.44 -9.10
C ARG A 40 -8.76 10.84 -7.72
N VAL A 41 -7.93 11.52 -6.96
CA VAL A 41 -7.57 11.17 -5.60
C VAL A 41 -7.86 12.36 -4.69
N ASP A 42 -8.90 12.28 -3.88
CA ASP A 42 -9.18 13.26 -2.83
C ASP A 42 -8.33 12.90 -1.60
N VAL A 43 -7.25 13.66 -1.36
CA VAL A 43 -6.24 13.32 -0.34
C VAL A 43 -6.75 13.50 1.10
N ASP A 44 -7.77 14.31 1.30
CA ASP A 44 -8.33 14.72 2.58
C ASP A 44 -9.70 14.10 2.89
N ILE A 45 -10.26 13.30 1.97
CA ILE A 45 -11.57 12.65 2.14
C ILE A 45 -11.37 11.15 2.36
N PRO A 46 -11.62 10.64 3.60
CA PRO A 46 -11.59 9.21 3.84
C PRO A 46 -12.77 8.52 3.15
N ASP A 47 -12.54 7.35 2.60
CA ASP A 47 -13.62 6.57 1.99
C ASP A 47 -14.61 6.08 3.06
N GLY A 48 -15.91 6.13 2.72
CA GLY A 48 -17.01 5.78 3.62
C GLY A 48 -16.97 4.34 4.13
N THR A 49 -16.27 3.44 3.43
CA THR A 49 -16.17 2.04 3.83
C THR A 49 -15.35 1.81 5.10
N TRP A 50 -14.41 2.72 5.41
CA TRP A 50 -13.57 2.61 6.60
C TRP A 50 -13.61 3.84 7.53
N ALA A 51 -14.18 4.97 7.09
CA ALA A 51 -14.17 6.24 7.81
C ALA A 51 -14.71 6.14 9.24
N GLU A 52 -15.66 5.26 9.49
CA GLU A 52 -16.24 5.06 10.82
C GLU A 52 -15.48 4.01 11.67
N ALA A 53 -14.62 3.19 11.07
CA ALA A 53 -13.92 2.11 11.75
C ALA A 53 -13.12 2.56 12.98
N PRO A 54 -12.43 3.72 12.98
CA PRO A 54 -11.71 4.20 14.15
C PRO A 54 -12.58 4.43 15.39
N SER A 55 -13.88 4.72 15.22
CA SER A 55 -14.78 5.05 16.31
C SER A 55 -15.23 3.83 17.13
N PHE A 56 -15.17 2.60 16.57
CA PHE A 56 -15.73 1.41 17.23
C PHE A 56 -14.79 0.19 17.31
N HIS A 57 -13.71 0.14 16.53
CA HIS A 57 -12.74 -0.96 16.64
C HIS A 57 -11.70 -0.72 17.74
N ASP A 58 -11.29 -1.80 18.42
CA ASP A 58 -10.24 -1.76 19.44
C ASP A 58 -8.85 -1.69 18.84
N ILE A 59 -8.67 -2.34 17.67
CA ILE A 59 -7.39 -2.40 16.95
C ILE A 59 -7.67 -2.18 15.46
N LEU A 60 -6.90 -1.29 14.87
CA LEU A 60 -6.88 -1.06 13.43
C LEU A 60 -5.51 -1.35 12.86
N ILE A 61 -5.48 -2.06 11.74
CA ILE A 61 -4.25 -2.34 11.00
C ILE A 61 -4.41 -1.79 9.59
N PHE A 62 -3.60 -0.80 9.24
CA PHE A 62 -3.59 -0.17 7.93
C PHE A 62 -2.42 -0.68 7.09
N ASN A 63 -2.57 -0.64 5.78
CA ASN A 63 -1.48 -0.83 4.83
C ASN A 63 -1.79 -0.14 3.49
N THR A 64 -0.75 0.18 2.73
CA THR A 64 -0.86 0.67 1.35
C THR A 64 0.44 0.38 0.61
N GLY A 65 0.44 0.45 -0.72
CA GLY A 65 1.72 0.34 -1.42
C GLY A 65 1.67 0.10 -2.92
N HIS A 66 1.37 -1.10 -3.37
CA HIS A 66 1.61 -1.55 -4.75
C HIS A 66 1.11 -0.62 -5.86
N TRP A 67 -0.04 0.01 -5.67
CA TRP A 67 -0.65 0.82 -6.71
C TRP A 67 -0.02 2.21 -6.87
N TRP A 68 0.76 2.68 -5.91
CA TRP A 68 1.46 3.97 -5.98
C TRP A 68 2.63 3.95 -6.97
N TRP A 69 3.09 2.76 -7.34
CA TRP A 69 4.16 2.53 -8.32
C TRP A 69 3.70 1.52 -9.37
N ALA A 70 2.60 1.80 -10.05
CA ALA A 70 2.08 0.97 -11.13
C ALA A 70 2.03 1.77 -12.44
N PRO A 71 3.17 2.02 -13.10
CA PRO A 71 3.24 2.89 -14.28
C PRO A 71 2.43 2.37 -15.47
N SER A 72 2.23 1.05 -15.57
CA SER A 72 1.34 0.46 -16.58
C SER A 72 -0.13 0.84 -16.38
N LYS A 73 -0.53 1.15 -15.14
CA LYS A 73 -1.89 1.55 -14.79
C LYS A 73 -2.06 3.08 -14.78
N PHE A 74 -1.00 3.82 -14.45
CA PHE A 74 -1.01 5.27 -14.35
C PHE A 74 -0.02 5.90 -15.31
N ASP A 75 -0.43 6.03 -16.56
CA ASP A 75 0.35 6.77 -17.55
C ASP A 75 0.30 8.27 -17.18
N PRO A 76 1.44 8.90 -16.87
CA PRO A 76 1.46 10.28 -16.40
C PRO A 76 1.00 11.30 -17.46
N VAL A 77 0.87 10.88 -18.71
CA VAL A 77 0.44 11.73 -19.81
C VAL A 77 -0.99 11.44 -20.22
N LYS A 78 -1.36 10.17 -20.32
CA LYS A 78 -2.67 9.76 -20.84
C LYS A 78 -3.72 9.59 -19.75
N SER A 79 -3.35 8.96 -18.63
CA SER A 79 -4.27 8.64 -17.53
C SER A 79 -3.61 8.87 -16.17
N PRO A 80 -3.24 10.11 -15.84
CA PRO A 80 -2.52 10.41 -14.61
C PRO A 80 -3.38 10.19 -13.37
N MET A 81 -2.70 10.00 -12.26
CA MET A 81 -3.29 10.14 -10.94
C MET A 81 -3.29 11.64 -10.58
N LEU A 82 -4.46 12.24 -10.41
CA LEU A 82 -4.63 13.65 -10.09
C LEU A 82 -5.15 13.82 -8.67
N PHE A 83 -4.45 14.63 -7.90
CA PHE A 83 -4.73 14.84 -6.48
C PHE A 83 -5.58 16.08 -6.26
N PHE A 84 -6.53 15.95 -5.33
CA PHE A 84 -7.47 17.00 -4.94
C PHE A 84 -7.44 17.18 -3.43
N GLU A 85 -7.48 18.42 -2.98
CA GLU A 85 -7.62 18.80 -1.58
C GLU A 85 -8.75 19.84 -1.44
N ASN A 86 -9.66 19.65 -0.50
CA ASN A 86 -10.87 20.49 -0.35
C ASN A 86 -11.70 20.59 -1.65
N GLY A 87 -11.74 19.51 -2.43
CA GLY A 87 -12.46 19.46 -3.70
C GLY A 87 -11.80 20.19 -4.87
N LEU A 88 -10.63 20.79 -4.67
CA LEU A 88 -9.89 21.52 -5.71
C LEU A 88 -8.66 20.71 -6.17
N PRO A 89 -8.33 20.72 -7.47
CA PRO A 89 -7.16 20.04 -7.98
C PRO A 89 -5.87 20.71 -7.48
N LEU A 90 -4.89 19.89 -7.13
CA LEU A 90 -3.55 20.37 -6.79
C LEU A 90 -2.75 20.60 -8.09
N ILE A 91 -2.42 21.85 -8.37
CA ILE A 91 -1.75 22.27 -9.61
C ILE A 91 -0.41 22.95 -9.26
N PRO A 92 0.67 22.61 -9.98
CA PRO A 92 0.76 21.61 -11.06
C PRO A 92 0.50 20.20 -10.57
N ALA A 93 0.16 19.27 -11.50
CA ALA A 93 -0.08 17.87 -11.16
C ALA A 93 1.09 17.26 -10.40
N LEU A 94 0.79 16.64 -9.27
CA LEU A 94 1.80 16.08 -8.37
C LEU A 94 2.20 14.67 -8.82
N PRO A 95 3.48 14.28 -8.66
CA PRO A 95 3.89 12.90 -8.81
C PRO A 95 3.19 12.00 -7.78
N PRO A 96 2.92 10.71 -8.09
CA PRO A 96 2.22 9.79 -7.19
C PRO A 96 2.83 9.70 -5.78
N HIS A 97 4.16 9.70 -5.65
CA HIS A 97 4.83 9.63 -4.35
C HIS A 97 4.58 10.88 -3.47
N VAL A 98 4.44 12.06 -4.07
CA VAL A 98 4.08 13.29 -3.34
C VAL A 98 2.61 13.23 -2.92
N GLY A 99 1.75 12.72 -3.78
CA GLY A 99 0.35 12.45 -3.45
C GLY A 99 0.21 11.44 -2.30
N LEU A 100 1.04 10.39 -2.28
CA LEU A 100 1.09 9.43 -1.18
C LEU A 100 1.44 10.12 0.16
N ASP A 101 2.43 11.02 0.18
CA ASP A 101 2.78 11.78 1.39
C ASP A 101 1.58 12.56 1.94
N LEU A 102 0.79 13.20 1.05
CA LEU A 102 -0.41 13.94 1.44
C LEU A 102 -1.50 13.01 1.98
N VAL A 103 -1.78 11.91 1.28
CA VAL A 103 -2.77 10.91 1.71
C VAL A 103 -2.40 10.34 3.07
N LEU A 104 -1.16 9.95 3.30
CA LEU A 104 -0.71 9.42 4.59
C LEU A 104 -0.87 10.46 5.69
N LYS A 105 -0.50 11.71 5.46
CA LYS A 105 -0.66 12.81 6.42
C LYS A 105 -2.12 13.01 6.83
N HIS A 106 -3.04 13.08 5.86
CA HIS A 106 -4.47 13.28 6.12
C HIS A 106 -5.08 12.06 6.82
N MET A 107 -4.73 10.84 6.38
CA MET A 107 -5.21 9.59 6.98
C MET A 107 -4.77 9.46 8.44
N ILE A 108 -3.49 9.68 8.75
CA ILE A 108 -2.96 9.63 10.11
C ILE A 108 -3.73 10.61 10.99
N SER A 109 -3.80 11.89 10.58
CA SER A 109 -4.53 12.92 11.33
C SER A 109 -6.01 12.60 11.51
N PHE A 110 -6.66 12.02 10.50
CA PHE A 110 -8.06 11.62 10.60
C PHE A 110 -8.24 10.50 11.62
N VAL A 111 -7.43 9.45 11.53
CA VAL A 111 -7.52 8.28 12.42
C VAL A 111 -7.21 8.67 13.87
N GLU A 112 -6.18 9.48 14.10
CA GLU A 112 -5.82 9.95 15.45
C GLU A 112 -6.97 10.72 16.12
N ARG A 113 -7.66 11.57 15.35
CA ARG A 113 -8.82 12.33 15.88
C ARG A 113 -10.07 11.48 16.11
N ARG A 114 -10.24 10.39 15.38
CA ARG A 114 -11.45 9.57 15.40
C ARG A 114 -11.30 8.28 16.21
N MET A 115 -10.07 7.87 16.49
CA MET A 115 -9.83 6.62 17.20
C MET A 115 -10.44 6.70 18.60
N ARG A 116 -11.19 5.69 18.95
CA ARG A 116 -11.77 5.55 20.30
C ARG A 116 -10.67 5.52 21.36
N THR A 117 -11.01 5.96 22.57
CA THR A 117 -10.07 5.97 23.70
C THR A 117 -9.54 4.55 23.97
N GLY A 118 -8.22 4.43 24.06
CA GLY A 118 -7.53 3.16 24.29
C GLY A 118 -7.43 2.25 23.04
N GLY A 119 -7.86 2.73 21.87
CA GLY A 119 -7.71 2.00 20.62
C GLY A 119 -6.25 1.97 20.15
N ILE A 120 -5.83 0.86 19.56
CA ILE A 120 -4.46 0.61 19.10
C ILE A 120 -4.42 0.71 17.58
N LYS A 121 -3.46 1.46 17.06
CA LYS A 121 -3.29 1.68 15.63
C LYS A 121 -1.97 1.08 15.15
N PHE A 122 -2.06 0.21 14.16
CA PHE A 122 -0.91 -0.33 13.45
C PHE A 122 -0.90 0.16 12.01
N PHE A 123 0.29 0.37 11.51
CA PHE A 123 0.52 0.43 10.08
C PHE A 123 1.48 -0.71 9.69
N ARG A 124 1.01 -1.62 8.84
CA ARG A 124 1.82 -2.71 8.32
C ARG A 124 2.63 -2.21 7.13
N THR A 125 3.94 -2.44 7.14
CA THR A 125 4.80 -2.13 6.00
C THR A 125 4.38 -2.93 4.76
N GLN A 126 4.76 -2.46 3.58
CA GLN A 126 4.37 -3.09 2.34
C GLN A 126 4.95 -4.50 2.24
N SER A 127 4.12 -5.46 1.85
CA SER A 127 4.56 -6.80 1.50
C SER A 127 5.30 -6.76 0.16
N PRO A 128 6.49 -7.33 0.04
CA PRO A 128 7.23 -7.33 -1.21
C PRO A 128 6.58 -8.23 -2.26
N ARG A 129 6.86 -7.94 -3.51
CA ARG A 129 6.62 -8.81 -4.65
C ARG A 129 7.96 -9.29 -5.20
N HIS A 130 7.98 -10.43 -5.89
CA HIS A 130 9.22 -11.06 -6.36
C HIS A 130 9.12 -11.39 -7.85
N PHE A 131 8.74 -10.40 -8.65
CA PHE A 131 8.75 -10.58 -10.12
C PHE A 131 10.16 -10.47 -10.67
N GLU A 132 10.49 -11.40 -11.56
CA GLU A 132 11.71 -11.43 -12.34
C GLU A 132 11.37 -11.41 -13.83
N GLY A 133 12.24 -10.84 -14.65
CA GLY A 133 12.08 -10.81 -16.11
C GLY A 133 10.99 -9.86 -16.63
N GLY A 134 10.26 -9.19 -15.77
CA GLY A 134 9.19 -8.25 -16.08
C GLY A 134 8.31 -8.00 -14.87
N ASP A 135 7.28 -7.19 -15.04
CA ASP A 135 6.25 -6.97 -14.01
C ASP A 135 5.05 -7.91 -14.23
N TRP A 136 4.03 -7.83 -13.37
CA TRP A 136 2.82 -8.66 -13.39
C TRP A 136 2.09 -8.68 -14.74
N ASP A 137 2.19 -7.59 -15.52
CA ASP A 137 1.57 -7.40 -16.85
C ASP A 137 2.59 -7.41 -18.00
N GLN A 138 3.87 -7.64 -17.70
CA GLN A 138 4.98 -7.64 -18.65
C GLN A 138 5.70 -8.99 -18.74
N GLY A 139 5.02 -10.07 -18.38
CA GLY A 139 5.55 -11.43 -18.46
C GLY A 139 6.49 -11.81 -17.32
N GLY A 140 6.46 -11.07 -16.22
CA GLY A 140 7.22 -11.41 -15.02
C GLY A 140 6.84 -12.76 -14.44
N PHE A 141 7.79 -13.42 -13.81
CA PHE A 141 7.65 -14.75 -13.21
C PHE A 141 8.31 -14.84 -11.84
N CYS A 142 7.98 -15.88 -11.08
CA CYS A 142 8.62 -16.22 -9.81
C CYS A 142 8.65 -17.74 -9.63
N GLN A 143 9.82 -18.33 -9.77
CA GLN A 143 9.99 -19.79 -9.75
C GLN A 143 11.00 -20.25 -8.69
N HIS A 144 11.24 -19.41 -7.68
CA HIS A 144 12.11 -19.79 -6.57
C HIS A 144 11.45 -20.89 -5.73
N LEU A 145 12.23 -21.92 -5.42
CA LEU A 145 11.84 -23.05 -4.57
C LEU A 145 12.45 -22.97 -3.16
N GLN A 146 13.25 -21.95 -2.90
CA GLN A 146 13.94 -21.72 -1.65
C GLN A 146 14.00 -20.21 -1.37
N PRO A 147 14.13 -19.81 -0.10
CA PRO A 147 14.37 -18.41 0.25
C PRO A 147 15.60 -17.83 -0.46
N LEU A 148 15.55 -16.53 -0.74
CA LEU A 148 16.67 -15.80 -1.35
C LEU A 148 17.83 -15.68 -0.37
N LEU A 149 19.04 -15.65 -0.92
CA LEU A 149 20.24 -15.25 -0.19
C LEU A 149 20.27 -13.72 0.02
N PRO A 150 21.02 -13.22 1.02
CA PRO A 150 21.11 -11.78 1.27
C PRO A 150 21.53 -10.95 0.04
N GLU A 151 22.46 -11.47 -0.77
CA GLU A 151 22.94 -10.81 -1.99
C GLU A 151 21.84 -10.70 -3.04
N GLN A 152 21.02 -11.74 -3.20
CA GLN A 152 19.88 -11.76 -4.12
C GLN A 152 18.78 -10.79 -3.65
N VAL A 153 18.56 -10.66 -2.35
CA VAL A 153 17.64 -9.68 -1.80
C VAL A 153 18.10 -8.26 -2.16
N GLU A 154 19.38 -7.96 -1.97
CA GLU A 154 19.89 -6.62 -2.32
C GLU A 154 19.92 -6.37 -3.84
N GLU A 155 20.08 -7.40 -4.66
CA GLU A 155 19.93 -7.28 -6.11
C GLU A 155 18.51 -6.89 -6.53
N LEU A 156 17.49 -7.45 -5.88
CA LEU A 156 16.09 -7.20 -6.21
C LEU A 156 15.53 -5.90 -5.58
N PHE A 157 15.93 -5.57 -4.36
CA PHE A 157 15.26 -4.55 -3.55
C PHE A 157 16.11 -3.32 -3.24
N SER A 158 17.42 -3.33 -3.53
CA SER A 158 18.29 -2.20 -3.19
C SER A 158 18.05 -0.99 -4.09
N LEU A 159 17.88 0.16 -3.45
CA LEU A 159 17.81 1.44 -4.14
C LEU A 159 19.15 1.84 -4.76
N GLU A 160 20.26 1.42 -4.14
CA GLU A 160 21.62 1.72 -4.59
C GLU A 160 22.00 0.89 -5.82
N ASN A 161 21.49 -0.33 -5.92
CA ASN A 161 21.78 -1.26 -7.01
C ASN A 161 20.75 -1.20 -8.14
N ASN A 162 19.80 -0.26 -8.13
CA ASN A 162 18.68 -0.18 -9.08
C ASN A 162 17.91 -1.49 -9.21
N GLY A 163 17.58 -2.10 -8.09
CA GLY A 163 16.82 -3.34 -8.04
C GLY A 163 15.47 -3.24 -8.75
N THR A 164 14.94 -4.34 -9.24
CA THR A 164 13.69 -4.38 -10.01
C THR A 164 12.43 -4.28 -9.17
N ASN A 165 12.54 -4.47 -7.85
CA ASN A 165 11.41 -4.41 -6.89
C ASN A 165 11.62 -3.34 -5.79
N VAL A 166 12.32 -2.25 -6.12
CA VAL A 166 12.69 -1.17 -5.17
C VAL A 166 11.48 -0.43 -4.60
N GLU A 167 10.35 -0.43 -5.29
CA GLU A 167 9.15 0.31 -4.89
C GLU A 167 8.66 -0.06 -3.50
N THR A 168 8.84 -1.29 -3.05
CA THR A 168 8.49 -1.71 -1.68
C THR A 168 9.24 -0.89 -0.64
N ARG A 169 10.54 -0.74 -0.81
CA ARG A 169 11.37 0.06 0.10
C ARG A 169 11.09 1.56 -0.03
N LEU A 170 10.82 2.05 -1.24
CA LEU A 170 10.43 3.45 -1.46
C LEU A 170 9.12 3.80 -0.76
N VAL A 171 8.08 2.98 -0.91
CA VAL A 171 6.81 3.17 -0.20
C VAL A 171 7.02 3.20 1.31
N ASN A 172 7.80 2.26 1.83
CA ASN A 172 8.08 2.21 3.27
C ASN A 172 8.84 3.43 3.77
N GLN A 173 9.74 4.03 2.98
CA GLN A 173 10.39 5.30 3.36
C GLN A 173 9.37 6.43 3.53
N HIS A 174 8.39 6.56 2.62
CA HIS A 174 7.29 7.52 2.76
C HIS A 174 6.46 7.23 4.00
N LEU A 175 6.16 5.95 4.26
CA LEU A 175 5.42 5.51 5.43
C LEU A 175 6.15 5.86 6.73
N TYR A 176 7.42 5.50 6.87
CA TYR A 176 8.21 5.81 8.07
C TYR A 176 8.27 7.30 8.36
N LYS A 177 8.47 8.11 7.31
CA LYS A 177 8.46 9.57 7.42
C LYS A 177 7.11 10.10 7.89
N ALA A 178 6.02 9.60 7.33
CA ALA A 178 4.67 10.05 7.67
C ALA A 178 4.27 9.69 9.11
N LEU A 179 4.72 8.53 9.61
CA LEU A 179 4.40 8.05 10.95
C LEU A 179 5.27 8.67 12.06
N GLN A 180 6.28 9.45 11.71
CA GLN A 180 7.13 10.12 12.69
C GLN A 180 6.31 11.05 13.60
N GLY A 181 6.38 10.80 14.93
CA GLY A 181 5.65 11.59 15.93
C GLY A 181 4.17 11.24 16.08
N SER A 182 3.64 10.28 15.31
CA SER A 182 2.31 9.71 15.51
C SER A 182 2.33 8.63 16.59
N ASP A 183 1.15 8.22 17.06
CA ASP A 183 0.98 7.10 18.00
C ASP A 183 0.66 5.76 17.29
N PHE A 184 0.94 5.67 15.99
CA PHE A 184 0.86 4.43 15.25
C PHE A 184 2.03 3.51 15.57
N HIS A 185 1.73 2.23 15.76
CA HIS A 185 2.74 1.17 15.82
C HIS A 185 3.05 0.67 14.42
N ILE A 186 4.31 0.46 14.10
CA ILE A 186 4.71 -0.12 12.81
C ILE A 186 4.79 -1.62 12.95
N LEU A 187 4.01 -2.34 12.13
CA LEU A 187 4.13 -3.79 11.96
C LEU A 187 5.07 -4.06 10.78
N GLU A 188 6.33 -4.26 11.11
CA GLU A 188 7.40 -4.47 10.13
C GLU A 188 7.38 -5.90 9.60
N ILE A 189 6.93 -6.08 8.36
CA ILE A 189 6.90 -7.39 7.70
C ILE A 189 7.79 -7.46 6.46
N THR A 190 8.21 -6.31 5.92
CA THR A 190 8.89 -6.23 4.61
C THR A 190 10.19 -7.01 4.61
N ARG A 191 11.09 -6.67 5.55
CA ARG A 191 12.46 -7.21 5.52
C ARG A 191 12.52 -8.73 5.57
N MET A 192 11.73 -9.35 6.43
CA MET A 192 11.66 -10.81 6.50
C MET A 192 11.04 -11.42 5.24
N SER A 193 10.05 -10.73 4.67
CA SER A 193 9.33 -11.21 3.48
C SER A 193 10.15 -11.06 2.20
N GLU A 194 11.10 -10.13 2.14
CA GLU A 194 12.03 -9.98 1.00
C GLU A 194 12.83 -11.25 0.70
N PHE A 195 13.06 -12.09 1.71
CA PHE A 195 13.76 -13.37 1.52
C PHE A 195 12.86 -14.47 0.96
N ARG A 196 11.55 -14.31 0.96
CA ARG A 196 10.60 -15.41 0.77
C ARG A 196 10.00 -15.45 -0.65
N ALA A 197 10.86 -15.32 -1.67
CA ALA A 197 10.45 -15.48 -3.08
C ALA A 197 9.84 -16.87 -3.38
N ASP A 198 10.14 -17.87 -2.53
CA ASP A 198 9.61 -19.23 -2.58
C ASP A 198 8.16 -19.37 -2.10
N ALA A 199 7.57 -18.32 -1.52
CA ALA A 199 6.29 -18.39 -0.83
C ALA A 199 5.10 -17.80 -1.63
N HIS A 200 5.30 -17.56 -2.91
CA HIS A 200 4.24 -17.09 -3.81
C HIS A 200 3.49 -18.24 -4.49
N PRO A 201 2.21 -18.03 -4.86
CA PRO A 201 1.43 -19.05 -5.56
C PRO A 201 1.97 -19.40 -6.94
N SER A 202 2.71 -18.52 -7.61
CA SER A 202 3.16 -18.69 -8.99
C SER A 202 1.99 -19.08 -9.91
N THR A 203 2.09 -20.16 -10.68
CA THR A 203 1.02 -20.69 -11.54
C THR A 203 0.04 -21.63 -10.82
N ALA A 204 0.09 -21.73 -9.49
CA ALA A 204 -0.82 -22.60 -8.73
C ALA A 204 -2.30 -22.27 -9.02
N GLY A 205 -3.12 -23.29 -9.11
CA GLY A 205 -4.53 -23.12 -9.45
C GLY A 205 -4.80 -22.90 -10.95
N GLY A 206 -3.83 -23.16 -11.84
CA GLY A 206 -3.99 -23.06 -13.30
C GLY A 206 -4.00 -21.63 -13.83
N LYS A 207 -3.38 -20.70 -13.12
CA LYS A 207 -3.21 -19.31 -13.58
C LYS A 207 -2.36 -19.26 -14.86
N LYS A 208 -2.73 -18.36 -15.78
CA LYS A 208 -2.01 -18.14 -17.02
C LYS A 208 -0.69 -17.37 -16.84
N HIS A 209 -0.61 -16.59 -15.76
CA HIS A 209 0.54 -15.77 -15.40
C HIS A 209 0.92 -16.06 -13.95
N ASP A 210 2.19 -15.93 -13.63
CA ASP A 210 2.68 -16.12 -12.29
C ASP A 210 2.11 -15.05 -11.35
N ASP A 211 1.70 -15.49 -10.16
CA ASP A 211 1.29 -14.63 -9.08
C ASP A 211 2.44 -14.51 -8.09
N CYS A 212 3.24 -13.47 -8.26
CA CYS A 212 4.42 -13.19 -7.45
C CYS A 212 4.20 -12.05 -6.45
N MET A 213 2.94 -11.71 -6.21
CA MET A 213 2.51 -10.62 -5.32
C MET A 213 1.74 -11.13 -4.10
N HIS A 214 0.86 -12.13 -4.29
CA HIS A 214 0.12 -12.74 -3.21
C HIS A 214 0.94 -13.86 -2.55
N TRP A 215 0.52 -14.28 -1.36
CA TRP A 215 1.25 -15.24 -0.54
C TRP A 215 0.46 -16.51 -0.35
N CYS A 216 1.16 -17.65 -0.35
CA CYS A 216 0.55 -18.93 -0.05
C CYS A 216 0.05 -18.99 1.41
N LEU A 217 -1.07 -19.67 1.61
CA LEU A 217 -1.66 -19.96 2.91
C LEU A 217 -1.76 -21.49 3.09
N PRO A 218 -1.30 -22.03 4.25
CA PRO A 218 -0.49 -21.38 5.28
C PRO A 218 0.92 -21.04 4.79
N GLY A 219 1.62 -20.12 5.45
CA GLY A 219 2.98 -19.75 5.05
C GLY A 219 3.52 -18.49 5.72
N THR A 220 4.17 -17.63 4.93
CA THR A 220 4.82 -16.41 5.41
C THR A 220 3.87 -15.49 6.19
N THR A 221 2.59 -15.46 5.81
CA THR A 221 1.56 -14.65 6.49
C THR A 221 1.29 -15.11 7.92
N ASP A 222 1.52 -16.38 8.26
CA ASP A 222 1.39 -16.87 9.64
C ASP A 222 2.46 -16.22 10.51
N THR A 223 3.68 -16.06 10.00
CA THR A 223 4.73 -15.34 10.71
C THR A 223 4.39 -13.85 10.92
N TRP A 224 3.68 -13.20 9.95
CA TRP A 224 3.19 -11.83 10.17
C TRP A 224 2.19 -11.77 11.32
N ASN A 225 1.32 -12.78 11.46
CA ASN A 225 0.39 -12.88 12.58
C ASN A 225 1.12 -13.05 13.89
N ASP A 226 2.17 -13.88 13.94
CA ASP A 226 2.99 -14.08 15.14
C ASP A 226 3.71 -12.78 15.55
N LEU A 227 4.25 -12.03 14.58
CA LEU A 227 4.84 -10.72 14.82
C LEU A 227 3.80 -9.73 15.38
N PHE A 228 2.60 -9.70 14.80
CA PHE A 228 1.51 -8.86 15.26
C PHE A 228 1.11 -9.17 16.70
N ILE A 229 0.90 -10.46 17.03
CA ILE A 229 0.52 -10.89 18.38
C ILE A 229 1.63 -10.57 19.39
N THR A 230 2.88 -10.78 19.01
CA THR A 230 4.04 -10.46 19.85
C THR A 230 4.10 -8.95 20.14
N HIS A 231 3.94 -8.13 19.11
CA HIS A 231 3.94 -6.68 19.25
C HIS A 231 2.77 -6.20 20.11
N LEU A 232 1.58 -6.73 19.88
CA LEU A 232 0.38 -6.40 20.64
C LEU A 232 0.53 -6.76 22.15
N ASN A 233 1.13 -7.89 22.45
CA ASN A 233 1.40 -8.29 23.83
C ASN A 233 2.38 -7.31 24.51
N ASN A 234 3.44 -6.89 23.81
CA ASN A 234 4.39 -5.93 24.34
C ASN A 234 3.74 -4.58 24.68
N ILE A 235 2.80 -4.09 23.86
CA ILE A 235 2.05 -2.86 24.14
C ILE A 235 1.22 -3.00 25.43
N LYS A 236 0.55 -4.14 25.61
CA LYS A 236 -0.31 -4.38 26.79
C LYS A 236 0.46 -4.51 28.10
N PHE A 237 1.72 -4.93 28.06
CA PHE A 237 2.55 -5.06 29.26
C PHE A 237 3.28 -3.75 29.63
N GLN A 238 3.23 -2.73 28.77
CA GLN A 238 3.85 -1.42 29.04
C GLN A 238 2.87 -0.41 29.66
N ASN A 239 1.59 -0.73 29.71
CA ASN A 239 0.50 0.04 30.30
C ASN A 239 -0.03 -0.64 31.55
#